data_0bcb1b83bfcd16773805c7e519d50e90
#
_entry.id   0bcb1b83bfcd16773805c7e519d50e90
#
_cell.length_a   1.000
_cell.length_b   1.000
_cell.length_c   1.000
_cell.angle_alpha   90.00
_cell.angle_beta   90.00
_cell.angle_gamma   90.00
#
_symmetry.space_group_name_H-M   'P 1'
#
loop_
_entity.id
_entity.type
_entity.pdbx_description
1 polymer ?
#
loop_
_entity_poly.entity_id
_entity_poly.type
_entity_poly.pdbx_seq_one_letter_code
_entity_poly.pdbx_strand_id
1 'polypeptide(L)'
;MFGNYITSISKEPDMNKILIPIDFSENAERALAAAKIIAEKETTELLILHAYQPYIADVNLTPGGVLPGIDGTDFLSMTGELENEFQKKLNQYVDNIVAEGYQAQAIWGIGTVQSAVEEAIEAHNPTMIVIGRTGTGGFMDKLIGSSATNIGLHATCPVLVIPPQSVPKRFQKVVYATQFEYDETDILKEVYVLMNQLGANLTLLKVQSDSQPNIQDDNQYIAEIRSQFTISDGQIVYREARHVLDGIEDYCDEVSADLLVVSSRERSFIEEFLINPSVTRKLIIDTHVPLLVFHLK
;
A
#
# COMPACT_ATOMS: atom_id res chain seq x y z
N MET A 1 -55.86 8.78 -14.37
CA MET A 1 -54.83 7.75 -14.57
C MET A 1 -53.54 8.46 -14.88
N PHE A 2 -52.74 8.72 -13.87
CA PHE A 2 -51.41 9.28 -14.05
C PHE A 2 -50.38 8.23 -13.65
N GLY A 3 -49.68 7.69 -14.65
CA GLY A 3 -48.64 6.69 -14.48
C GLY A 3 -47.40 7.34 -13.91
N ASN A 4 -47.00 6.95 -12.69
CA ASN A 4 -45.72 7.26 -12.10
C ASN A 4 -44.64 6.47 -12.82
N TYR A 5 -43.84 7.12 -13.65
CA TYR A 5 -42.54 6.62 -14.11
C TYR A 5 -41.54 6.89 -12.99
N ILE A 6 -41.30 5.89 -12.16
CA ILE A 6 -40.12 5.86 -11.30
C ILE A 6 -38.95 5.48 -12.20
N THR A 7 -38.18 6.47 -12.63
CA THR A 7 -36.85 6.26 -13.16
C THR A 7 -35.98 5.73 -12.02
N SER A 8 -35.78 4.42 -11.98
CA SER A 8 -34.72 3.82 -11.15
C SER A 8 -33.40 4.33 -11.74
N ILE A 9 -32.79 5.29 -11.07
CA ILE A 9 -31.36 5.60 -11.25
C ILE A 9 -30.65 4.33 -10.77
N SER A 10 -30.22 3.49 -11.69
CA SER A 10 -29.28 2.42 -11.43
C SER A 10 -27.99 3.11 -10.97
N LYS A 11 -27.75 3.14 -9.65
CA LYS A 11 -26.44 3.50 -9.13
C LYS A 11 -25.47 2.48 -9.76
N GLU A 12 -24.57 2.95 -10.61
CA GLU A 12 -23.48 2.09 -11.09
C GLU A 12 -22.82 1.49 -9.87
N PRO A 13 -22.47 0.20 -9.89
CA PRO A 13 -21.80 -0.41 -8.76
C PRO A 13 -20.53 0.40 -8.47
N ASP A 14 -20.34 0.83 -7.22
CA ASP A 14 -19.12 1.54 -6.80
C ASP A 14 -17.94 0.64 -7.15
N MET A 15 -17.18 1.03 -8.17
CA MET A 15 -16.01 0.27 -8.60
C MET A 15 -14.92 0.38 -7.55
N ASN A 16 -14.33 -0.77 -7.20
CA ASN A 16 -13.12 -0.78 -6.39
C ASN A 16 -11.99 -0.06 -7.15
N LYS A 17 -11.26 0.82 -6.48
CA LYS A 17 -10.16 1.56 -7.08
C LYS A 17 -8.87 1.24 -6.38
N ILE A 18 -7.86 0.82 -7.12
CA ILE A 18 -6.52 0.56 -6.58
C ILE A 18 -5.57 1.63 -7.12
N LEU A 19 -5.00 2.43 -6.22
CA LEU A 19 -4.01 3.45 -6.57
C LEU A 19 -2.62 2.84 -6.60
N ILE A 20 -1.89 3.05 -7.69
CA ILE A 20 -0.56 2.48 -7.92
C ILE A 20 0.40 3.61 -8.30
N PRO A 21 1.15 4.16 -7.35
CA PRO A 21 2.22 5.10 -7.65
C PRO A 21 3.37 4.41 -8.40
N ILE A 22 3.80 4.98 -9.53
CA ILE A 22 4.86 4.42 -10.36
C ILE A 22 5.97 5.44 -10.67
N ASP A 23 7.19 4.93 -10.77
CA ASP A 23 8.39 5.64 -11.25
C ASP A 23 9.00 4.97 -12.47
N PHE A 24 8.27 4.04 -13.08
CA PHE A 24 8.70 3.18 -14.19
C PHE A 24 9.89 2.27 -13.87
N SER A 25 10.15 2.01 -12.60
CA SER A 25 11.16 1.05 -12.14
C SER A 25 10.62 -0.38 -12.11
N GLU A 26 11.52 -1.36 -11.96
CA GLU A 26 11.10 -2.75 -11.72
C GLU A 26 10.26 -2.93 -10.46
N ASN A 27 10.45 -2.09 -9.44
CA ASN A 27 9.64 -2.16 -8.23
C ASN A 27 8.20 -1.69 -8.48
N ALA A 28 8.01 -0.68 -9.34
CA ALA A 28 6.70 -0.26 -9.81
C ALA A 28 6.01 -1.35 -10.64
N GLU A 29 6.76 -2.07 -11.49
CA GLU A 29 6.23 -3.23 -12.23
C GLU A 29 5.79 -4.36 -11.29
N ARG A 30 6.54 -4.61 -10.21
CA ARG A 30 6.15 -5.58 -9.18
C ARG A 30 4.88 -5.16 -8.45
N ALA A 31 4.75 -3.86 -8.13
CA ALA A 31 3.54 -3.31 -7.53
C ALA A 31 2.32 -3.49 -8.45
N LEU A 32 2.46 -3.17 -9.74
CA LEU A 32 1.41 -3.42 -10.73
C LEU A 32 1.05 -4.91 -10.82
N ALA A 33 2.05 -5.79 -10.86
CA ALA A 33 1.82 -7.23 -10.91
C ALA A 33 1.03 -7.72 -9.68
N ALA A 34 1.35 -7.22 -8.48
CA ALA A 34 0.63 -7.53 -7.26
C ALA A 34 -0.81 -6.95 -7.26
N ALA A 35 -0.98 -5.73 -7.74
CA ALA A 35 -2.30 -5.12 -7.89
C ALA A 35 -3.20 -5.95 -8.83
N LYS A 36 -2.65 -6.48 -9.93
CA LYS A 36 -3.36 -7.35 -10.87
C LYS A 36 -3.79 -8.69 -10.26
N ILE A 37 -3.12 -9.19 -9.20
CA ILE A 37 -3.54 -10.40 -8.48
C ILE A 37 -4.84 -10.13 -7.69
N ILE A 38 -4.96 -8.92 -7.14
CA ILE A 38 -6.10 -8.51 -6.31
C ILE A 38 -7.27 -8.02 -7.16
N ALA A 39 -6.96 -7.36 -8.28
CA ALA A 39 -7.95 -6.71 -9.13
C ALA A 39 -8.84 -7.73 -9.86
N GLU A 40 -10.15 -7.53 -9.77
CA GLU A 40 -11.12 -8.14 -10.65
C GLU A 40 -11.30 -7.25 -11.89
N LYS A 41 -11.04 -7.79 -13.08
CA LYS A 41 -10.99 -7.00 -14.33
C LYS A 41 -12.26 -6.19 -14.62
N GLU A 42 -13.40 -6.67 -14.17
CA GLU A 42 -14.70 -6.08 -14.48
C GLU A 42 -15.16 -5.05 -13.45
N THR A 43 -14.65 -5.15 -12.20
CA THR A 43 -15.14 -4.36 -11.06
C THR A 43 -14.06 -3.54 -10.37
N THR A 44 -12.82 -3.61 -10.86
CA THR A 44 -11.68 -2.86 -10.29
C THR A 44 -11.05 -1.95 -11.33
N GLU A 45 -10.90 -0.68 -10.98
CA GLU A 45 -10.16 0.32 -11.75
C GLU A 45 -8.76 0.52 -11.17
N LEU A 46 -7.73 0.42 -12.00
CA LEU A 46 -6.34 0.67 -11.64
C LEU A 46 -5.98 2.13 -11.91
N LEU A 47 -5.71 2.89 -10.86
CA LEU A 47 -5.32 4.28 -10.92
C LEU A 47 -3.79 4.37 -10.93
N ILE A 48 -3.21 4.62 -12.10
CA ILE A 48 -1.76 4.64 -12.29
C ILE A 48 -1.26 6.07 -12.10
N LEU A 49 -0.60 6.32 -10.97
CA LEU A 49 -0.12 7.65 -10.60
C LEU A 49 1.37 7.80 -10.89
N HIS A 50 1.73 8.80 -11.68
CA HIS A 50 3.12 9.25 -11.78
C HIS A 50 3.26 10.65 -11.19
N ALA A 51 4.14 10.79 -10.18
CA ALA A 51 4.46 12.07 -9.57
C ALA A 51 5.67 12.69 -10.29
N TYR A 52 5.45 13.82 -10.95
CA TYR A 52 6.48 14.59 -11.62
C TYR A 52 6.94 15.73 -10.72
N GLN A 53 8.21 15.72 -10.36
CA GLN A 53 8.81 16.83 -9.64
C GLN A 53 9.71 17.62 -10.61
N PRO A 54 9.26 18.80 -11.08
CA PRO A 54 10.10 19.62 -11.95
C PRO A 54 11.37 19.97 -11.21
N TYR A 55 12.52 19.74 -11.85
CA TYR A 55 13.81 20.18 -11.32
C TYR A 55 13.86 21.70 -11.42
N ILE A 56 13.50 22.37 -10.34
CA ILE A 56 13.78 23.81 -10.20
C ILE A 56 15.24 23.90 -9.77
N ALA A 57 16.13 24.10 -10.74
CA ALA A 57 17.50 24.51 -10.40
C ALA A 57 17.40 25.73 -9.48
N ASP A 58 18.07 25.69 -8.34
CA ASP A 58 18.21 26.86 -7.46
C ASP A 58 18.93 27.97 -8.23
N VAL A 59 18.15 28.76 -8.97
CA VAL A 59 18.62 29.86 -9.83
C VAL A 59 19.10 31.05 -8.99
N ASN A 60 19.18 30.90 -7.66
CA ASN A 60 19.59 31.95 -6.71
C ASN A 60 21.12 32.09 -6.52
N LEU A 61 21.94 31.42 -7.32
CA LEU A 61 23.37 31.32 -7.03
C LEU A 61 24.24 32.41 -7.67
N THR A 62 23.71 33.31 -8.51
CA THR A 62 24.47 34.46 -9.01
C THR A 62 23.57 35.69 -9.18
N PRO A 63 24.10 36.92 -8.93
CA PRO A 63 23.44 38.15 -9.35
C PRO A 63 23.41 38.24 -10.88
N GLY A 64 22.35 37.65 -11.48
CA GLY A 64 22.20 37.53 -12.93
C GLY A 64 21.50 36.26 -13.37
N GLY A 65 21.28 35.30 -12.46
CA GLY A 65 20.21 34.27 -12.54
C GLY A 65 20.25 33.24 -13.67
N VAL A 66 21.42 33.01 -14.32
CA VAL A 66 21.49 32.04 -15.44
C VAL A 66 22.76 31.20 -15.29
N LEU A 67 22.65 29.89 -15.46
CA LEU A 67 23.81 29.02 -15.64
C LEU A 67 24.58 29.53 -16.88
N PRO A 68 25.91 29.70 -16.82
CA PRO A 68 26.65 30.16 -17.96
C PRO A 68 26.44 29.23 -19.16
N GLY A 69 25.77 29.73 -20.20
CA GLY A 69 25.54 29.01 -21.45
C GLY A 69 24.17 28.41 -21.68
N ILE A 70 23.22 28.55 -20.76
CA ILE A 70 21.79 28.11 -20.96
C ILE A 70 20.91 29.35 -20.82
N ASP A 71 20.20 29.74 -21.87
CA ASP A 71 19.16 30.75 -21.80
C ASP A 71 17.97 30.23 -20.96
N GLY A 72 17.36 31.10 -20.16
CA GLY A 72 16.20 30.73 -19.34
C GLY A 72 15.01 30.18 -20.17
N THR A 73 14.91 30.61 -21.43
CA THR A 73 13.92 30.07 -22.38
C THR A 73 14.24 28.64 -22.82
N ASP A 74 15.51 28.30 -22.99
CA ASP A 74 15.94 26.95 -23.34
C ASP A 74 15.72 25.99 -22.17
N PHE A 75 15.95 26.44 -20.93
CA PHE A 75 15.68 25.65 -19.73
C PHE A 75 14.19 25.34 -19.56
N LEU A 76 13.32 26.34 -19.72
CA LEU A 76 11.86 26.13 -19.66
C LEU A 76 11.35 25.23 -20.78
N SER A 77 11.92 25.35 -21.98
CA SER A 77 11.60 24.46 -23.10
C SER A 77 11.99 23.02 -22.80
N MET A 78 13.20 22.80 -22.28
CA MET A 78 13.72 21.47 -21.92
C MET A 78 12.89 20.80 -20.81
N THR A 79 12.48 21.55 -19.78
CA THR A 79 11.61 21.01 -18.73
C THR A 79 10.23 20.64 -19.24
N GLY A 80 9.63 21.44 -20.14
CA GLY A 80 8.35 21.16 -20.76
C GLY A 80 8.39 19.96 -21.72
N GLU A 81 9.49 19.79 -22.47
CA GLU A 81 9.68 18.61 -23.32
C GLU A 81 9.78 17.32 -22.49
N LEU A 82 10.54 17.35 -21.40
CA LEU A 82 10.69 16.22 -20.50
C LEU A 82 9.36 15.83 -19.81
N GLU A 83 8.58 16.83 -19.36
CA GLU A 83 7.25 16.61 -18.81
C GLU A 83 6.33 15.93 -19.81
N ASN A 84 6.28 16.44 -21.05
CA ASN A 84 5.49 15.84 -22.11
C ASN A 84 5.92 14.41 -22.45
N GLU A 85 7.21 14.10 -22.37
CA GLU A 85 7.73 12.75 -22.57
C GLU A 85 7.23 11.79 -21.49
N PHE A 86 7.30 12.18 -20.21
CA PHE A 86 6.80 11.37 -19.12
C PHE A 86 5.27 11.19 -19.15
N GLN A 87 4.52 12.22 -19.54
CA GLN A 87 3.07 12.10 -19.72
C GLN A 87 2.72 11.10 -20.84
N LYS A 88 3.43 11.16 -21.97
CA LYS A 88 3.25 10.17 -23.05
C LYS A 88 3.59 8.76 -22.58
N LYS A 89 4.68 8.61 -21.83
CA LYS A 89 5.09 7.31 -21.29
C LYS A 89 4.03 6.76 -20.34
N LEU A 90 3.47 7.60 -19.45
CA LEU A 90 2.38 7.21 -18.55
C LEU A 90 1.14 6.75 -19.31
N ASN A 91 0.70 7.52 -20.32
CA ASN A 91 -0.45 7.15 -21.11
C ASN A 91 -0.23 5.83 -21.87
N GLN A 92 0.94 5.64 -22.48
CA GLN A 92 1.28 4.39 -23.14
C GLN A 92 1.33 3.20 -22.16
N TYR A 93 1.78 3.45 -20.92
CA TYR A 93 1.79 2.43 -19.87
C TYR A 93 0.38 2.00 -19.50
N VAL A 94 -0.55 2.94 -19.34
CA VAL A 94 -1.96 2.68 -19.09
C VAL A 94 -2.64 1.98 -20.28
N ASP A 95 -2.35 2.40 -21.52
CA ASP A 95 -2.88 1.75 -22.73
C ASP A 95 -2.51 0.26 -22.78
N ASN A 96 -1.29 -0.09 -22.37
CA ASN A 96 -0.86 -1.49 -22.29
C ASN A 96 -1.67 -2.28 -21.25
N ILE A 97 -1.97 -1.68 -20.08
CA ILE A 97 -2.79 -2.31 -19.03
C ILE A 97 -4.22 -2.52 -19.53
N VAL A 98 -4.77 -1.54 -20.22
CA VAL A 98 -6.11 -1.64 -20.83
C VAL A 98 -6.13 -2.72 -21.92
N ALA A 99 -5.08 -2.83 -22.73
CA ALA A 99 -4.96 -3.89 -23.75
C ALA A 99 -4.92 -5.30 -23.13
N GLU A 100 -4.47 -5.46 -21.88
CA GLU A 100 -4.54 -6.71 -21.12
C GLU A 100 -5.95 -7.01 -20.56
N GLY A 101 -6.91 -6.09 -20.74
CA GLY A 101 -8.31 -6.23 -20.33
C GLY A 101 -8.63 -5.71 -18.94
N TYR A 102 -7.75 -4.92 -18.31
CA TYR A 102 -8.06 -4.21 -17.08
C TYR A 102 -8.65 -2.83 -17.37
N GLN A 103 -9.45 -2.32 -16.43
CA GLN A 103 -9.83 -0.91 -16.44
C GLN A 103 -8.69 -0.13 -15.77
N ALA A 104 -8.19 0.91 -16.43
CA ALA A 104 -7.10 1.71 -15.90
C ALA A 104 -7.18 3.17 -16.32
N GLN A 105 -6.74 4.07 -15.45
CA GLN A 105 -6.68 5.51 -15.65
C GLN A 105 -5.28 6.04 -15.30
N ALA A 106 -4.76 6.96 -16.13
CA ALA A 106 -3.54 7.70 -15.84
C ALA A 106 -3.85 8.88 -14.90
N ILE A 107 -3.06 9.02 -13.85
CA ILE A 107 -3.10 10.17 -12.94
C ILE A 107 -1.73 10.86 -13.00
N TRP A 108 -1.75 12.14 -13.35
CA TRP A 108 -0.56 12.97 -13.37
C TRP A 108 -0.52 13.83 -12.11
N GLY A 109 0.47 13.60 -11.25
CA GLY A 109 0.71 14.40 -10.03
C GLY A 109 1.90 15.33 -10.21
N ILE A 110 1.83 16.54 -9.65
CA ILE A 110 2.95 17.49 -9.62
C ILE A 110 3.45 17.60 -8.18
N GLY A 111 4.76 17.45 -7.97
CA GLY A 111 5.37 17.53 -6.66
C GLY A 111 5.95 16.22 -6.17
N THR A 112 5.98 16.01 -4.85
CA THR A 112 6.49 14.78 -4.25
C THR A 112 5.51 13.61 -4.44
N VAL A 113 6.02 12.37 -4.40
CA VAL A 113 5.16 11.19 -4.45
C VAL A 113 4.11 11.20 -3.34
N GLN A 114 4.50 11.67 -2.15
CA GLN A 114 3.58 11.76 -1.00
C GLN A 114 2.43 12.73 -1.28
N SER A 115 2.72 13.98 -1.69
CA SER A 115 1.67 14.97 -1.98
C SER A 115 0.76 14.51 -3.12
N ALA A 116 1.32 13.92 -4.17
CA ALA A 116 0.53 13.40 -5.29
C ALA A 116 -0.38 12.24 -4.89
N VAL A 117 0.08 11.37 -3.98
CA VAL A 117 -0.75 10.27 -3.43
C VAL A 117 -1.87 10.83 -2.55
N GLU A 118 -1.59 11.81 -1.67
CA GLU A 118 -2.59 12.46 -0.83
C GLU A 118 -3.69 13.13 -1.68
N GLU A 119 -3.31 13.88 -2.71
CA GLU A 119 -4.24 14.49 -3.67
C GLU A 119 -5.06 13.43 -4.42
N ALA A 120 -4.43 12.32 -4.83
CA ALA A 120 -5.13 11.24 -5.52
C ALA A 120 -6.11 10.49 -4.60
N ILE A 121 -5.79 10.32 -3.31
CA ILE A 121 -6.71 9.76 -2.32
C ILE A 121 -7.95 10.66 -2.17
N GLU A 122 -7.76 11.96 -2.03
CA GLU A 122 -8.87 12.91 -1.89
C GLU A 122 -9.75 12.97 -3.15
N ALA A 123 -9.12 12.97 -4.33
CA ALA A 123 -9.83 13.10 -5.61
C ALA A 123 -10.57 11.82 -6.04
N HIS A 124 -10.00 10.66 -5.79
CA HIS A 124 -10.49 9.39 -6.35
C HIS A 124 -11.03 8.39 -5.34
N ASN A 125 -10.76 8.61 -4.03
CA ASN A 125 -11.17 7.74 -2.93
C ASN A 125 -10.83 6.26 -3.18
N PRO A 126 -9.55 5.90 -3.38
CA PRO A 126 -9.16 4.52 -3.65
C PRO A 126 -9.46 3.62 -2.44
N THR A 127 -9.81 2.37 -2.71
CA THR A 127 -10.05 1.36 -1.67
C THR A 127 -8.75 0.74 -1.17
N MET A 128 -7.67 0.87 -1.93
CA MET A 128 -6.33 0.36 -1.59
C MET A 128 -5.26 1.11 -2.36
N ILE A 129 -4.07 1.21 -1.76
CA ILE A 129 -2.85 1.63 -2.45
C ILE A 129 -1.93 0.41 -2.59
N VAL A 130 -1.30 0.23 -3.76
CA VAL A 130 -0.25 -0.77 -3.96
C VAL A 130 1.02 -0.07 -4.37
N ILE A 131 2.07 -0.19 -3.56
CA ILE A 131 3.33 0.51 -3.78
C ILE A 131 4.53 -0.43 -3.70
N GLY A 132 5.45 -0.30 -4.65
CA GLY A 132 6.72 -1.00 -4.62
C GLY A 132 7.70 -0.37 -3.63
N ARG A 133 8.38 -1.20 -2.87
CA ARG A 133 9.49 -0.76 -2.02
C ARG A 133 10.81 -1.00 -2.74
N THR A 134 11.71 -0.01 -2.69
CA THR A 134 13.09 -0.18 -3.14
C THR A 134 13.90 -1.01 -2.14
N GLY A 135 14.88 -1.76 -2.60
CA GLY A 135 15.71 -2.62 -1.74
C GLY A 135 16.76 -1.82 -0.94
N THR A 136 17.32 -2.44 0.10
CA THR A 136 18.29 -1.82 1.03
C THR A 136 19.77 -1.97 0.58
N GLY A 137 20.08 -2.18 -0.71
CA GLY A 137 21.39 -2.64 -1.21
C GLY A 137 22.27 -1.65 -1.97
N GLY A 138 21.91 -0.39 -2.16
CA GLY A 138 22.68 0.56 -3.00
C GLY A 138 23.06 1.89 -2.33
N PHE A 139 24.04 2.60 -2.92
CA PHE A 139 24.51 3.91 -2.42
C PHE A 139 23.42 5.01 -2.48
N MET A 140 22.40 4.82 -3.32
CA MET A 140 21.18 5.67 -3.39
C MET A 140 20.14 5.31 -2.34
N ASP A 141 20.33 4.22 -1.59
CA ASP A 141 19.36 3.60 -0.70
C ASP A 141 19.04 4.36 0.59
N LYS A 142 19.82 5.41 0.91
CA LYS A 142 19.55 6.25 2.10
C LYS A 142 18.30 7.14 1.99
N LEU A 143 17.72 7.26 0.79
CA LEU A 143 16.43 7.93 0.57
C LEU A 143 15.29 6.93 0.33
N ILE A 144 15.58 5.65 0.44
CA ILE A 144 14.79 4.53 0.01
C ILE A 144 13.86 4.11 1.13
N GLY A 145 12.60 4.06 0.80
CA GLY A 145 11.56 3.71 1.75
C GLY A 145 10.83 4.90 2.38
N SER A 146 11.31 6.15 2.21
CA SER A 146 10.61 7.30 2.79
C SER A 146 9.18 7.44 2.24
N SER A 147 8.98 7.33 0.93
CA SER A 147 7.64 7.42 0.33
C SER A 147 6.80 6.20 0.67
N ALA A 148 7.30 4.97 0.45
CA ALA A 148 6.57 3.74 0.77
C ALA A 148 6.30 3.63 2.28
N THR A 149 7.27 4.01 3.13
CA THR A 149 7.10 4.02 4.59
C THR A 149 6.10 5.08 5.02
N ASN A 150 6.19 6.30 4.52
CA ASN A 150 5.25 7.36 4.85
C ASN A 150 3.83 7.02 4.38
N ILE A 151 3.66 6.60 3.14
CA ILE A 151 2.36 6.20 2.60
C ILE A 151 1.83 4.99 3.38
N GLY A 152 2.68 3.98 3.65
CA GLY A 152 2.31 2.78 4.39
C GLY A 152 1.91 3.02 5.84
N LEU A 153 2.36 4.11 6.46
CA LEU A 153 2.02 4.45 7.85
C LEU A 153 0.85 5.44 7.99
N HIS A 154 0.65 6.31 7.01
CA HIS A 154 -0.23 7.48 7.16
C HIS A 154 -1.37 7.57 6.14
N ALA A 155 -1.47 6.62 5.20
CA ALA A 155 -2.60 6.60 4.26
C ALA A 155 -3.93 6.35 5.00
N THR A 156 -5.01 6.89 4.46
CA THR A 156 -6.37 6.72 5.02
C THR A 156 -7.08 5.47 4.53
N CYS A 157 -6.45 4.70 3.64
CA CYS A 157 -6.93 3.41 3.13
C CYS A 157 -5.81 2.35 3.27
N PRO A 158 -6.12 1.05 3.18
CA PRO A 158 -5.13 -0.03 3.23
C PRO A 158 -4.01 0.14 2.22
N VAL A 159 -2.78 -0.17 2.61
CA VAL A 159 -1.59 -0.08 1.75
C VAL A 159 -0.90 -1.42 1.63
N LEU A 160 -0.80 -1.94 0.40
CA LEU A 160 0.00 -3.12 0.09
C LEU A 160 1.39 -2.69 -0.37
N VAL A 161 2.38 -2.98 0.46
CA VAL A 161 3.79 -2.72 0.19
C VAL A 161 4.45 -3.96 -0.39
N ILE A 162 5.03 -3.82 -1.58
CA ILE A 162 5.67 -4.93 -2.30
C ILE A 162 7.19 -4.83 -2.13
N PRO A 163 7.83 -5.84 -1.54
CA PRO A 163 9.28 -5.87 -1.39
C PRO A 163 10.00 -6.06 -2.75
N PRO A 164 11.32 -5.79 -2.80
CA PRO A 164 12.09 -5.88 -4.06
C PRO A 164 12.29 -7.33 -4.57
N GLN A 165 11.92 -8.32 -3.79
CA GLN A 165 11.93 -9.73 -4.19
C GLN A 165 10.79 -10.03 -5.18
N SER A 166 10.73 -11.25 -5.67
CA SER A 166 9.68 -11.66 -6.61
C SER A 166 8.29 -11.61 -5.97
N VAL A 167 7.31 -11.10 -6.72
CA VAL A 167 5.90 -11.14 -6.32
C VAL A 167 5.38 -12.57 -6.48
N PRO A 168 4.66 -13.14 -5.50
CA PRO A 168 4.02 -14.43 -5.65
C PRO A 168 2.99 -14.39 -6.79
N LYS A 169 2.77 -15.52 -7.46
CA LYS A 169 1.74 -15.60 -8.51
C LYS A 169 0.31 -15.49 -7.98
N ARG A 170 0.12 -15.80 -6.71
CA ARG A 170 -1.17 -15.75 -6.00
C ARG A 170 -0.90 -15.52 -4.53
N PHE A 171 -1.80 -14.84 -3.85
CA PHE A 171 -1.83 -14.76 -2.40
C PHE A 171 -2.71 -15.92 -1.87
N GLN A 172 -2.09 -16.99 -1.40
CA GLN A 172 -2.78 -18.20 -0.93
C GLN A 172 -2.57 -18.47 0.55
N LYS A 173 -1.38 -18.16 1.08
CA LYS A 173 -1.01 -18.35 2.47
C LYS A 173 -0.84 -16.99 3.12
N VAL A 174 -1.86 -16.56 3.82
CA VAL A 174 -1.93 -15.22 4.41
C VAL A 174 -1.82 -15.31 5.92
N VAL A 175 -0.88 -14.55 6.47
CA VAL A 175 -0.70 -14.41 7.91
C VAL A 175 -1.19 -13.03 8.32
N TYR A 176 -2.15 -12.95 9.24
CA TYR A 176 -2.53 -11.70 9.90
C TYR A 176 -1.93 -11.68 11.31
N ALA A 177 -0.89 -10.86 11.49
CA ALA A 177 -0.29 -10.63 12.79
C ALA A 177 -1.17 -9.65 13.59
N THR A 178 -1.80 -10.14 14.63
CA THR A 178 -2.80 -9.43 15.44
C THR A 178 -2.45 -9.50 16.92
N GLN A 179 -2.90 -8.52 17.68
CA GLN A 179 -2.86 -8.55 19.16
C GLN A 179 -4.16 -9.04 19.78
N PHE A 180 -5.17 -9.36 18.96
CA PHE A 180 -6.53 -9.71 19.39
C PHE A 180 -7.20 -8.60 20.20
N GLU A 181 -7.15 -7.41 19.68
CA GLU A 181 -7.81 -6.24 20.27
C GLU A 181 -9.17 -5.96 19.60
N TYR A 182 -10.14 -5.49 20.39
CA TYR A 182 -11.51 -5.30 19.92
C TYR A 182 -11.65 -4.31 18.75
N ASP A 183 -10.80 -3.32 18.66
CA ASP A 183 -10.79 -2.35 17.58
C ASP A 183 -10.29 -2.91 16.24
N GLU A 184 -9.71 -4.12 16.22
CA GLU A 184 -9.33 -4.82 14.99
C GLU A 184 -10.50 -5.55 14.30
N THR A 185 -11.69 -5.60 14.91
CA THR A 185 -12.84 -6.37 14.38
C THR A 185 -13.26 -5.92 12.98
N ASP A 186 -13.28 -4.61 12.72
CA ASP A 186 -13.66 -4.10 11.41
C ASP A 186 -12.58 -4.36 10.35
N ILE A 187 -11.31 -4.25 10.72
CA ILE A 187 -10.20 -4.66 9.86
C ILE A 187 -10.30 -6.16 9.53
N LEU A 188 -10.58 -6.99 10.52
CA LEU A 188 -10.72 -8.44 10.32
C LEU A 188 -11.84 -8.77 9.34
N LYS A 189 -12.96 -8.01 9.35
CA LYS A 189 -14.03 -8.17 8.35
C LYS A 189 -13.52 -7.87 6.93
N GLU A 190 -12.80 -6.76 6.76
CA GLU A 190 -12.22 -6.40 5.45
C GLU A 190 -11.20 -7.44 4.99
N VAL A 191 -10.35 -7.93 5.88
CA VAL A 191 -9.40 -9.00 5.60
C VAL A 191 -10.13 -10.28 5.16
N TYR A 192 -11.20 -10.67 5.85
CA TYR A 192 -11.98 -11.85 5.47
C TYR A 192 -12.64 -11.73 4.09
N VAL A 193 -13.17 -10.55 3.77
CA VAL A 193 -13.73 -10.29 2.43
C VAL A 193 -12.64 -10.46 1.37
N LEU A 194 -11.48 -9.86 1.57
CA LEU A 194 -10.35 -9.98 0.65
C LEU A 194 -9.87 -11.44 0.53
N MET A 195 -9.75 -12.16 1.65
CA MET A 195 -9.31 -13.57 1.62
C MET A 195 -10.30 -14.46 0.86
N ASN A 196 -11.60 -14.25 1.03
CA ASN A 196 -12.62 -14.99 0.28
C ASN A 196 -12.54 -14.68 -1.23
N GLN A 197 -12.33 -13.43 -1.60
CA GLN A 197 -12.14 -13.02 -3.01
C GLN A 197 -10.90 -13.70 -3.62
N LEU A 198 -9.80 -13.77 -2.89
CA LEU A 198 -8.55 -14.38 -3.33
C LEU A 198 -8.55 -15.92 -3.26
N GLY A 199 -9.51 -16.53 -2.56
CA GLY A 199 -9.50 -17.96 -2.24
C GLY A 199 -8.30 -18.34 -1.37
N ALA A 200 -7.89 -17.45 -0.47
CA ALA A 200 -6.70 -17.57 0.35
C ALA A 200 -7.00 -18.20 1.72
N ASN A 201 -6.00 -18.89 2.27
CA ASN A 201 -6.04 -19.42 3.63
C ASN A 201 -5.46 -18.37 4.60
N LEU A 202 -6.28 -17.94 5.55
CA LEU A 202 -5.91 -16.98 6.57
C LEU A 202 -5.47 -17.68 7.86
N THR A 203 -4.33 -17.29 8.40
CA THR A 203 -3.87 -17.64 9.76
C THR A 203 -3.79 -16.37 10.58
N LEU A 204 -4.39 -16.36 11.75
CA LEU A 204 -4.26 -15.30 12.75
C LEU A 204 -3.08 -15.65 13.65
N LEU A 205 -2.06 -14.81 13.66
CA LEU A 205 -0.84 -15.00 14.43
C LEU A 205 -0.78 -13.98 15.57
N LYS A 206 -0.66 -14.46 16.79
CA LYS A 206 -0.28 -13.64 17.95
C LYS A 206 1.11 -14.03 18.43
N VAL A 207 2.01 -13.05 18.42
CA VAL A 207 3.35 -13.22 19.01
C VAL A 207 3.34 -12.68 20.43
N GLN A 208 3.60 -13.56 21.40
CA GLN A 208 3.78 -13.21 22.80
C GLN A 208 5.26 -12.91 23.05
N SER A 209 5.54 -11.74 23.60
CA SER A 209 6.92 -11.36 23.93
C SER A 209 6.99 -10.65 25.26
N ASP A 210 8.14 -10.77 25.93
CA ASP A 210 8.39 -10.09 27.20
C ASP A 210 8.33 -8.55 27.07
N SER A 211 8.56 -8.04 25.87
CA SER A 211 8.55 -6.59 25.57
C SER A 211 7.15 -6.01 25.35
N GLN A 212 6.15 -6.87 25.11
CA GLN A 212 4.74 -6.48 24.93
C GLN A 212 3.84 -7.47 25.66
N PRO A 213 3.67 -7.32 26.98
CA PRO A 213 2.81 -8.21 27.75
C PRO A 213 1.36 -8.07 27.32
N ASN A 214 0.65 -9.19 27.33
CA ASN A 214 -0.77 -9.25 26.98
C ASN A 214 -1.60 -8.43 27.99
N ILE A 215 -2.37 -7.47 27.50
CA ILE A 215 -3.15 -6.55 28.34
C ILE A 215 -4.63 -6.98 28.42
N GLN A 216 -5.12 -7.80 27.48
CA GLN A 216 -6.52 -8.19 27.37
C GLN A 216 -6.72 -9.71 27.49
N ASP A 217 -7.93 -10.12 27.86
CA ASP A 217 -8.32 -11.54 27.81
C ASP A 217 -8.63 -11.94 26.37
N ASP A 218 -7.66 -12.55 25.70
CA ASP A 218 -7.79 -13.05 24.33
C ASP A 218 -8.99 -14.01 24.17
N ASN A 219 -9.33 -14.78 25.18
CA ASN A 219 -10.38 -15.80 25.07
C ASN A 219 -11.75 -15.18 24.77
N GLN A 220 -12.07 -14.05 25.39
CA GLN A 220 -13.34 -13.38 25.16
C GLN A 220 -13.40 -12.85 23.73
N TYR A 221 -12.36 -12.17 23.27
CA TYR A 221 -12.31 -11.62 21.90
C TYR A 221 -12.30 -12.73 20.85
N ILE A 222 -11.55 -13.81 21.08
CA ILE A 222 -11.54 -14.98 20.18
C ILE A 222 -12.92 -15.63 20.10
N ALA A 223 -13.65 -15.75 21.22
CA ALA A 223 -15.01 -16.27 21.19
C ALA A 223 -15.93 -15.38 20.38
N GLU A 224 -15.78 -14.07 20.47
CA GLU A 224 -16.55 -13.10 19.69
C GLU A 224 -16.24 -13.20 18.19
N ILE A 225 -14.99 -13.17 17.78
CA ILE A 225 -14.62 -13.29 16.36
C ILE A 225 -15.01 -14.65 15.78
N ARG A 226 -14.94 -15.74 16.55
CA ARG A 226 -15.44 -17.05 16.12
C ARG A 226 -16.96 -17.10 15.92
N SER A 227 -17.70 -16.28 16.63
CA SER A 227 -19.15 -16.16 16.43
C SER A 227 -19.51 -15.41 15.13
N GLN A 228 -18.65 -14.53 14.69
CA GLN A 228 -18.83 -13.70 13.50
C GLN A 228 -18.21 -14.31 12.24
N PHE A 229 -17.11 -15.04 12.40
CA PHE A 229 -16.33 -15.64 11.31
C PHE A 229 -16.18 -17.14 11.53
N THR A 230 -16.18 -17.90 10.43
CA THR A 230 -15.91 -19.35 10.49
C THR A 230 -14.41 -19.58 10.65
N ILE A 231 -13.89 -19.47 11.88
CA ILE A 231 -12.48 -19.66 12.20
C ILE A 231 -12.29 -21.00 12.91
N SER A 232 -11.49 -21.88 12.33
CA SER A 232 -11.10 -23.14 12.94
C SER A 232 -9.95 -22.95 13.96
N ASP A 233 -9.78 -23.90 14.90
CA ASP A 233 -8.71 -23.84 15.88
C ASP A 233 -7.32 -23.78 15.25
N GLY A 234 -7.11 -24.44 14.11
CA GLY A 234 -5.84 -24.44 13.41
C GLY A 234 -5.49 -23.11 12.70
N GLN A 235 -6.43 -22.17 12.64
CA GLN A 235 -6.19 -20.85 12.03
C GLN A 235 -5.74 -19.79 13.05
N ILE A 236 -5.71 -20.11 14.34
CA ILE A 236 -5.20 -19.23 15.40
C ILE A 236 -3.91 -19.83 15.91
N VAL A 237 -2.82 -19.10 15.79
CA VAL A 237 -1.49 -19.53 16.17
C VAL A 237 -0.90 -18.55 17.18
N TYR A 238 -0.36 -19.10 18.26
CA TYR A 238 0.41 -18.37 19.25
C TYR A 238 1.89 -18.73 19.09
N ARG A 239 2.75 -17.72 19.12
CA ARG A 239 4.20 -17.90 19.11
C ARG A 239 4.83 -17.13 20.26
N GLU A 240 5.81 -17.72 20.90
CA GLU A 240 6.67 -17.05 21.85
C GLU A 240 7.94 -16.61 21.13
N ALA A 241 8.32 -15.35 21.29
CA ALA A 241 9.54 -14.82 20.73
C ALA A 241 10.12 -13.71 21.64
N ARG A 242 11.42 -13.50 21.57
CA ARG A 242 12.06 -12.41 22.32
C ARG A 242 11.55 -11.04 21.85
N HIS A 243 11.39 -10.88 20.55
CA HIS A 243 10.83 -9.68 19.91
C HIS A 243 9.67 -10.07 19.00
N VAL A 244 8.62 -9.23 18.98
CA VAL A 244 7.43 -9.49 18.17
C VAL A 244 7.78 -9.60 16.69
N LEU A 245 8.69 -8.74 16.19
CA LEU A 245 9.13 -8.74 14.80
C LEU A 245 9.72 -10.09 14.40
N ASP A 246 10.68 -10.59 15.19
CA ASP A 246 11.36 -11.87 14.93
C ASP A 246 10.33 -13.02 14.85
N GLY A 247 9.38 -13.04 15.80
CA GLY A 247 8.34 -14.08 15.83
C GLY A 247 7.38 -14.03 14.63
N ILE A 248 7.11 -12.83 14.10
CA ILE A 248 6.32 -12.67 12.87
C ILE A 248 7.09 -13.18 11.64
N GLU A 249 8.36 -12.76 11.51
CA GLU A 249 9.21 -13.13 10.37
C GLU A 249 9.49 -14.64 10.37
N ASP A 250 9.91 -15.20 11.50
CA ASP A 250 10.15 -16.64 11.65
C ASP A 250 8.92 -17.48 11.29
N TYR A 251 7.72 -17.03 11.71
CA TYR A 251 6.51 -17.74 11.37
C TYR A 251 6.15 -17.62 9.89
N CYS A 252 6.29 -16.44 9.30
CA CYS A 252 6.07 -16.24 7.87
C CYS A 252 6.99 -17.14 7.03
N ASP A 253 8.25 -17.29 7.43
CA ASP A 253 9.21 -18.19 6.79
C ASP A 253 8.83 -19.65 6.93
N GLU A 254 8.49 -20.07 8.17
CA GLU A 254 8.09 -21.46 8.47
C GLU A 254 6.93 -21.91 7.58
N VAL A 255 5.89 -21.07 7.44
CA VAL A 255 4.72 -21.42 6.61
C VAL A 255 4.88 -21.07 5.15
N SER A 256 5.97 -20.39 4.78
CA SER A 256 6.18 -19.78 3.46
C SER A 256 4.99 -18.88 3.11
N ALA A 257 4.71 -17.89 3.93
CA ALA A 257 3.64 -16.93 3.74
C ALA A 257 3.90 -16.10 2.46
N ASP A 258 2.86 -15.86 1.70
CA ASP A 258 2.92 -15.04 0.48
C ASP A 258 2.27 -13.65 0.65
N LEU A 259 1.63 -13.43 1.79
CA LEU A 259 1.13 -12.13 2.23
C LEU A 259 1.12 -12.05 3.76
N LEU A 260 1.70 -10.99 4.30
CA LEU A 260 1.58 -10.61 5.71
C LEU A 260 0.60 -9.44 5.82
N VAL A 261 -0.33 -9.52 6.76
CA VAL A 261 -1.29 -8.46 7.09
C VAL A 261 -1.02 -7.96 8.49
N VAL A 262 -1.05 -6.65 8.68
CA VAL A 262 -0.93 -6.01 9.98
C VAL A 262 -1.93 -4.86 10.11
N SER A 263 -2.35 -4.57 11.34
CA SER A 263 -3.02 -3.32 11.70
C SER A 263 -1.99 -2.31 12.24
N SER A 264 -2.15 -1.05 11.87
CA SER A 264 -1.33 0.06 12.37
C SER A 264 -2.22 1.08 13.06
N ARG A 265 -1.81 1.51 14.24
CA ARG A 265 -2.45 2.63 14.96
C ARG A 265 -1.67 3.92 14.72
N GLU A 266 -2.39 5.01 14.48
CA GLU A 266 -1.77 6.33 14.57
C GLU A 266 -1.32 6.57 16.02
N ARG A 267 -0.02 6.54 16.25
CA ARG A 267 0.57 7.04 17.49
C ARG A 267 0.92 8.50 17.30
N SER A 268 0.82 9.29 18.38
CA SER A 268 1.24 10.69 18.29
C SER A 268 2.71 10.78 17.83
N PHE A 269 3.00 11.73 16.95
CA PHE A 269 4.33 11.96 16.35
C PHE A 269 5.47 11.97 17.40
N ILE A 270 5.17 12.35 18.63
CA ILE A 270 6.12 12.42 19.74
C ILE A 270 6.47 11.01 20.27
N GLU A 271 5.52 10.08 20.31
CA GLU A 271 5.76 8.71 20.83
C GLU A 271 6.52 7.86 19.81
N GLU A 272 6.30 8.09 18.52
CA GLU A 272 6.95 7.33 17.45
C GLU A 272 8.44 7.70 17.30
N PHE A 273 8.80 8.96 17.55
CA PHE A 273 10.17 9.46 17.33
C PHE A 273 11.14 9.16 18.49
N LEU A 274 10.64 8.96 19.70
CA LEU A 274 11.49 8.96 20.91
C LEU A 274 11.74 7.58 21.56
N ILE A 275 10.94 6.55 21.30
CA ILE A 275 11.02 5.36 22.14
C ILE A 275 11.23 4.02 21.42
N ASN A 276 10.75 3.81 20.20
CA ASN A 276 11.10 2.67 19.31
C ASN A 276 10.33 2.81 17.97
N PRO A 277 10.94 2.54 16.83
CA PRO A 277 10.18 2.46 15.59
C PRO A 277 9.13 1.36 15.75
N SER A 278 7.87 1.66 15.34
CA SER A 278 6.77 0.71 15.43
C SER A 278 7.13 -0.60 14.71
N VAL A 279 6.58 -1.73 15.16
CA VAL A 279 6.74 -3.02 14.47
C VAL A 279 6.33 -2.89 13.00
N THR A 280 5.22 -2.22 12.73
CA THR A 280 4.74 -1.95 11.36
C THR A 280 5.77 -1.22 10.51
N ARG A 281 6.42 -0.17 11.06
CA ARG A 281 7.47 0.56 10.32
C ARG A 281 8.66 -0.32 9.95
N LYS A 282 9.11 -1.16 10.89
CA LYS A 282 10.21 -2.10 10.63
C LYS A 282 9.81 -3.12 9.57
N LEU A 283 8.60 -3.67 9.64
CA LEU A 283 8.07 -4.58 8.63
C LEU A 283 8.01 -3.92 7.25
N ILE A 284 7.53 -2.68 7.15
CA ILE A 284 7.52 -1.95 5.87
C ILE A 284 8.93 -1.83 5.30
N ILE A 285 9.93 -1.60 6.14
CA ILE A 285 11.32 -1.38 5.70
C ILE A 285 12.02 -2.70 5.36
N ASP A 286 11.86 -3.73 6.16
CA ASP A 286 12.75 -4.89 6.17
C ASP A 286 12.10 -6.19 5.65
N THR A 287 10.77 -6.38 5.78
CA THR A 287 10.15 -7.66 5.39
C THR A 287 10.40 -8.03 3.93
N HIS A 288 10.61 -9.31 3.69
CA HIS A 288 10.71 -9.90 2.34
C HIS A 288 9.37 -10.46 1.83
N VAL A 289 8.34 -10.47 2.67
CA VAL A 289 6.99 -10.87 2.31
C VAL A 289 6.17 -9.63 1.94
N PRO A 290 5.32 -9.66 0.89
CA PRO A 290 4.34 -8.60 0.64
C PRO A 290 3.55 -8.26 1.90
N LEU A 291 3.45 -6.97 2.24
CA LEU A 291 2.87 -6.49 3.48
C LEU A 291 1.64 -5.64 3.23
N LEU A 292 0.49 -6.06 3.71
CA LEU A 292 -0.75 -5.28 3.70
C LEU A 292 -0.95 -4.62 5.07
N VAL A 293 -0.96 -3.30 5.07
CA VAL A 293 -1.12 -2.47 6.27
C VAL A 293 -2.53 -1.88 6.28
N PHE A 294 -3.31 -2.20 7.30
CA PHE A 294 -4.57 -1.53 7.62
C PHE A 294 -4.35 -0.46 8.68
N HIS A 295 -5.15 0.60 8.62
CA HIS A 295 -5.07 1.72 9.57
C HIS A 295 -6.29 1.71 10.48
N LEU A 296 -6.04 1.64 11.80
CA LEU A 296 -7.07 1.82 12.82
C LEU A 296 -7.42 3.31 12.91
N LYS A 297 -8.69 3.62 12.75
CA LYS A 297 -9.25 4.98 12.82
C LYS A 297 -9.50 5.41 14.26
#